data_165ff6a909881b743f0b41337981eee9
#
_entry.id   165ff6a909881b743f0b41337981eee9
#
_cell.length_a   1.000
_cell.length_b   1.000
_cell.length_c   1.000
_cell.angle_alpha   90.00
_cell.angle_beta   90.00
_cell.angle_gamma   90.00
#
_symmetry.space_group_name_H-M   'P 1'
#
loop_
_entity.id
_entity.type
_entity.pdbx_description
1 polymer ?
#
loop_
_entity_poly.entity_id
_entity_poly.type
_entity_poly.pdbx_seq_one_letter_code
_entity_poly.pdbx_strand_id
1 'polypeptide(L)'
;ILIVFVISFLFTTVAANAIAIVGTNPVSGMTLMTLILSSLVLVSVGLSGTTGMTAALIIGGVVCTALSMAGGFITDLKIGYWIGTTPKKQESWKFLGVFVSAATVAGVMIILNKTYGFGPGSPLEAPQANAMAAVIQPLMQGGTAPWVLYFCGAVLALVLTGIGIPALPFALGMF
;
A
#
# COMPACT_ATOMS: atom_id res chain seq x y z
N ILE A 1 9.32 8.98 12.27
CA ILE A 1 8.11 8.43 12.92
C ILE A 1 6.91 9.32 12.63
N LEU A 2 6.95 10.64 12.87
CA LEU A 2 5.83 11.55 12.65
C LEU A 2 5.37 11.56 11.19
N ILE A 3 6.29 11.61 10.24
CA ILE A 3 6.00 11.56 8.79
C ILE A 3 5.27 10.25 8.44
N VAL A 4 5.74 9.12 8.94
CA VAL A 4 5.11 7.81 8.71
C VAL A 4 3.68 7.79 9.25
N PHE A 5 3.48 8.34 10.44
CA PHE A 5 2.15 8.42 11.05
C PHE A 5 1.19 9.27 10.21
N VAL A 6 1.60 10.46 9.77
CA VAL A 6 0.78 11.35 8.94
C VAL A 6 0.44 10.70 7.59
N ILE A 7 1.44 10.13 6.92
CA ILE A 7 1.24 9.45 5.63
C ILE A 7 0.30 8.25 5.82
N SER A 8 0.53 7.42 6.83
CA SER A 8 -0.33 6.27 7.13
C SER A 8 -1.77 6.69 7.39
N PHE A 9 -1.99 7.72 8.19
CA PHE A 9 -3.32 8.25 8.48
C PHE A 9 -4.05 8.75 7.22
N LEU A 10 -3.38 9.57 6.41
CA LEU A 10 -3.95 10.09 5.17
C LEU A 10 -4.32 8.98 4.18
N PHE A 11 -3.40 8.07 3.92
CA PHE A 11 -3.66 6.97 2.98
C PHE A 11 -4.69 5.99 3.51
N THR A 12 -4.75 5.75 4.81
CA THR A 12 -5.75 4.87 5.42
C THR A 12 -7.16 5.46 5.29
N THR A 13 -7.32 6.77 5.49
CA THR A 13 -8.63 7.43 5.33
C THR A 13 -9.11 7.42 3.87
N VAL A 14 -8.20 7.67 2.93
CA VAL A 14 -8.51 7.60 1.49
C VAL A 14 -8.85 6.17 1.08
N ALA A 15 -8.08 5.18 1.55
CA ALA A 15 -8.35 3.77 1.29
C ALA A 15 -9.69 3.33 1.86
N ALA A 16 -10.02 3.73 3.08
CA ALA A 16 -11.30 3.40 3.72
C ALA A 16 -12.48 3.87 2.88
N ASN A 17 -12.39 5.09 2.34
CA ASN A 17 -13.42 5.63 1.45
C ASN A 17 -13.50 4.84 0.12
N ALA A 18 -12.36 4.51 -0.48
CA ALA A 18 -12.30 3.69 -1.68
C ALA A 18 -12.90 2.30 -1.48
N ILE A 19 -12.59 1.64 -0.37
CA ILE A 19 -13.10 0.31 -0.03
C ILE A 19 -14.62 0.34 0.17
N ALA A 20 -15.13 1.39 0.79
CA ALA A 20 -16.58 1.57 0.98
C ALA A 20 -17.33 1.68 -0.36
N ILE A 21 -16.71 2.27 -1.39
CA ILE A 21 -17.29 2.45 -2.72
C ILE A 21 -17.12 1.19 -3.59
N VAL A 22 -15.90 0.65 -3.64
CA VAL A 22 -15.51 -0.42 -4.58
C VAL A 22 -15.76 -1.81 -4.01
N GLY A 23 -15.77 -1.97 -2.67
CA GLY A 23 -15.93 -3.25 -1.99
C GLY A 23 -14.68 -4.13 -1.99
N THR A 24 -13.57 -3.68 -2.57
CA THR A 24 -12.28 -4.37 -2.59
C THR A 24 -11.19 -3.51 -1.98
N ASN A 25 -10.12 -4.16 -1.48
CA ASN A 25 -9.02 -3.45 -0.84
C ASN A 25 -7.92 -3.10 -1.87
N PRO A 26 -7.71 -1.82 -2.20
CA PRO A 26 -6.74 -1.37 -3.20
C PRO A 26 -5.31 -1.29 -2.67
N VAL A 27 -4.85 -2.28 -1.91
CA VAL A 27 -3.56 -2.25 -1.20
C VAL A 27 -2.38 -2.06 -2.15
N SER A 28 -2.36 -2.75 -3.29
CA SER A 28 -1.21 -2.74 -4.20
C SER A 28 -0.96 -1.36 -4.81
N GLY A 29 -1.98 -0.72 -5.37
CA GLY A 29 -1.87 0.60 -5.99
C GLY A 29 -1.54 1.69 -4.96
N MET A 30 -2.18 1.66 -3.81
CA MET A 30 -1.92 2.65 -2.75
C MET A 30 -0.55 2.49 -2.11
N THR A 31 -0.03 1.26 -2.01
CA THR A 31 1.33 1.03 -1.53
C THR A 31 2.36 1.60 -2.50
N LEU A 32 2.18 1.44 -3.81
CA LEU A 32 3.04 2.08 -4.81
C LEU A 32 3.04 3.61 -4.68
N MET A 33 1.86 4.22 -4.56
CA MET A 33 1.74 5.66 -4.34
C MET A 33 2.47 6.11 -3.06
N THR A 34 2.32 5.36 -1.98
CA THR A 34 3.01 5.65 -0.71
C THR A 34 4.52 5.55 -0.86
N LEU A 35 5.01 4.55 -1.58
CA LEU A 35 6.44 4.37 -1.85
C LEU A 35 7.01 5.51 -2.68
N ILE A 36 6.29 5.97 -3.70
CA ILE A 36 6.69 7.12 -4.51
C ILE A 36 6.76 8.37 -3.63
N LEU A 37 5.71 8.66 -2.87
CA LEU A 37 5.65 9.84 -2.02
C LEU A 37 6.73 9.82 -0.93
N SER A 38 6.90 8.69 -0.23
CA SER A 38 7.93 8.53 0.79
C SER A 38 9.34 8.65 0.21
N SER A 39 9.57 8.10 -0.99
CA SER A 39 10.85 8.21 -1.69
C SER A 39 11.19 9.67 -2.04
N LEU A 40 10.22 10.43 -2.56
CA LEU A 40 10.40 11.85 -2.86
C LEU A 40 10.71 12.66 -1.59
N VAL A 41 9.99 12.40 -0.49
CA VAL A 41 10.24 13.07 0.79
C VAL A 41 11.62 12.70 1.34
N LEU A 42 12.02 11.44 1.29
CA LEU A 42 13.34 11.00 1.78
C LEU A 42 14.48 11.61 0.97
N VAL A 43 14.35 11.65 -0.35
CA VAL A 43 15.33 12.29 -1.24
C VAL A 43 15.43 13.78 -0.96
N SER A 44 14.31 14.48 -0.71
CA SER A 44 14.32 15.92 -0.37
C SER A 44 15.01 16.22 0.96
N VAL A 45 15.03 15.27 1.89
CA VAL A 45 15.72 15.36 3.19
C VAL A 45 17.19 14.91 3.07
N GLY A 46 17.63 14.45 1.89
CA GLY A 46 19.01 14.03 1.64
C GLY A 46 19.30 12.54 1.92
N LEU A 47 18.27 11.74 2.19
CA LEU A 47 18.37 10.29 2.35
C LEU A 47 18.21 9.62 0.98
N SER A 48 19.34 9.36 0.30
CA SER A 48 19.40 8.70 -1.01
C SER A 48 20.20 7.40 -0.93
N GLY A 49 20.24 6.64 -2.02
CA GLY A 49 20.98 5.39 -2.13
C GLY A 49 20.31 4.22 -1.39
N THR A 50 21.13 3.23 -1.00
CA THR A 50 20.64 1.99 -0.37
C THR A 50 19.95 2.21 0.96
N THR A 51 20.45 3.14 1.77
CA THR A 51 19.85 3.50 3.07
C THR A 51 18.48 4.15 2.89
N GLY A 52 18.34 5.06 1.92
CA GLY A 52 17.07 5.69 1.58
C GLY A 52 16.06 4.67 1.05
N MET A 53 16.51 3.73 0.21
CA MET A 53 15.67 2.67 -0.33
C MET A 53 15.12 1.75 0.77
N THR A 54 15.97 1.35 1.72
CA THR A 54 15.56 0.53 2.87
C THR A 54 14.54 1.27 3.74
N ALA A 55 14.78 2.55 4.01
CA ALA A 55 13.86 3.38 4.77
C ALA A 55 12.51 3.53 4.06
N ALA A 56 12.49 3.77 2.75
CA ALA A 56 11.26 3.85 1.96
C ALA A 56 10.46 2.54 2.00
N LEU A 57 11.15 1.40 1.87
CA LEU A 57 10.50 0.08 1.94
C LEU A 57 9.90 -0.19 3.31
N ILE A 58 10.56 0.20 4.40
CA ILE A 58 10.02 0.07 5.77
C ILE A 58 8.77 0.94 5.92
N ILE A 59 8.82 2.19 5.45
CA ILE A 59 7.66 3.10 5.48
C ILE A 59 6.50 2.51 4.67
N GLY A 60 6.78 2.05 3.46
CA GLY A 60 5.79 1.40 2.60
C GLY A 60 5.18 0.15 3.25
N GLY A 61 5.99 -0.68 3.91
CA GLY A 61 5.51 -1.85 4.64
C GLY A 61 4.56 -1.49 5.80
N VAL A 62 4.91 -0.48 6.60
CA VAL A 62 4.05 0.00 7.69
C VAL A 62 2.72 0.52 7.15
N VAL A 63 2.76 1.37 6.12
CA VAL A 63 1.53 1.92 5.51
C VAL A 63 0.70 0.83 4.84
N CYS A 64 1.34 -0.12 4.15
CA CYS A 64 0.67 -1.28 3.54
C CYS A 64 -0.09 -2.10 4.59
N THR A 65 0.52 -2.35 5.74
CA THR A 65 -0.12 -3.05 6.86
C THR A 65 -1.32 -2.28 7.38
N ALA A 66 -1.18 -0.96 7.57
CA ALA A 66 -2.28 -0.10 8.01
C ALA A 66 -3.46 -0.09 7.01
N LEU A 67 -3.16 -0.01 5.71
CA LEU A 67 -4.15 -0.08 4.63
C LEU A 67 -4.88 -1.42 4.61
N SER A 68 -4.14 -2.52 4.73
CA SER A 68 -4.69 -3.87 4.77
C SER A 68 -5.61 -4.06 5.97
N MET A 69 -5.20 -3.57 7.14
CA MET A 69 -6.02 -3.62 8.35
C MET A 69 -7.30 -2.80 8.22
N ALA A 70 -7.22 -1.59 7.69
CA ALA A 70 -8.40 -0.74 7.46
C ALA A 70 -9.42 -1.42 6.54
N GLY A 71 -8.95 -2.03 5.45
CA GLY A 71 -9.80 -2.77 4.54
C GLY A 71 -10.47 -3.96 5.19
N GLY A 72 -9.71 -4.77 5.92
CA GLY A 72 -10.25 -5.88 6.67
C GLY A 72 -11.26 -5.45 7.75
N PHE A 73 -11.05 -4.31 8.42
CA PHE A 73 -12.02 -3.79 9.39
C PHE A 73 -13.35 -3.42 8.75
N ILE A 74 -13.33 -2.70 7.64
CA ILE A 74 -14.55 -2.23 6.95
C ILE A 74 -15.37 -3.41 6.42
N THR A 75 -14.70 -4.37 5.78
CA THR A 75 -15.38 -5.55 5.23
C THR A 75 -15.95 -6.44 6.33
N ASP A 76 -15.19 -6.68 7.40
CA ASP A 76 -15.64 -7.52 8.51
C ASP A 76 -16.79 -6.87 9.28
N LEU A 77 -16.76 -5.56 9.52
CA LEU A 77 -17.86 -4.84 10.16
C LEU A 77 -19.12 -4.87 9.30
N LYS A 78 -18.99 -4.80 7.97
CA LYS A 78 -20.13 -4.90 7.06
C LYS A 78 -20.75 -6.29 7.09
N ILE A 79 -19.95 -7.34 7.09
CA ILE A 79 -20.40 -8.72 7.22
C ILE A 79 -21.02 -8.95 8.62
N GLY A 80 -20.38 -8.44 9.67
CA GLY A 80 -20.89 -8.51 11.03
C GLY A 80 -22.25 -7.83 11.20
N TYR A 81 -22.49 -6.73 10.52
CA TYR A 81 -23.78 -6.05 10.48
C TYR A 81 -24.87 -6.95 9.87
N TRP A 82 -24.60 -7.63 8.78
CA TRP A 82 -25.56 -8.53 8.14
C TRP A 82 -25.88 -9.77 8.97
N ILE A 83 -24.89 -10.28 9.72
CA ILE A 83 -25.06 -11.48 10.58
C ILE A 83 -25.61 -11.10 11.97
N GLY A 84 -25.60 -9.82 12.36
CA GLY A 84 -26.07 -9.33 13.65
C GLY A 84 -25.06 -9.52 14.79
N THR A 85 -23.76 -9.57 14.47
CA THR A 85 -22.70 -9.66 15.49
C THR A 85 -22.41 -8.31 16.13
N THR A 86 -22.01 -8.32 17.42
CA THR A 86 -21.63 -7.08 18.11
C THR A 86 -20.23 -6.62 17.65
N PRO A 87 -20.08 -5.37 17.13
CA PRO A 87 -18.81 -4.87 16.61
C PRO A 87 -17.66 -4.98 17.62
N LYS A 88 -17.92 -4.67 18.88
CA LYS A 88 -16.92 -4.72 19.96
C LYS A 88 -16.27 -6.09 20.11
N LYS A 89 -17.04 -7.18 20.04
CA LYS A 89 -16.50 -8.53 20.13
C LYS A 89 -15.68 -8.89 18.90
N GLN A 90 -16.16 -8.51 17.72
CA GLN A 90 -15.49 -8.76 16.45
C GLN A 90 -14.12 -8.08 16.39
N GLU A 91 -14.05 -6.82 16.77
CA GLU A 91 -12.80 -6.06 16.81
C GLU A 91 -11.79 -6.62 17.83
N SER A 92 -12.26 -6.97 19.02
CA SER A 92 -11.38 -7.54 20.06
C SER A 92 -10.70 -8.84 19.62
N TRP A 93 -11.44 -9.75 19.01
CA TRP A 93 -10.90 -11.02 18.51
C TRP A 93 -9.97 -10.82 17.29
N LYS A 94 -10.18 -9.77 16.52
CA LYS A 94 -9.34 -9.45 15.38
C LYS A 94 -7.89 -9.14 15.80
N PHE A 95 -7.67 -8.46 16.92
CA PHE A 95 -6.32 -8.21 17.42
C PHE A 95 -5.55 -9.50 17.69
N LEU A 96 -6.21 -10.50 18.28
CA LEU A 96 -5.59 -11.79 18.51
C LEU A 96 -5.25 -12.50 17.19
N GLY A 97 -6.17 -12.48 16.23
CA GLY A 97 -5.95 -13.02 14.88
C GLY A 97 -4.78 -12.36 14.15
N VAL A 98 -4.65 -11.04 14.24
CA VAL A 98 -3.54 -10.29 13.63
C VAL A 98 -2.20 -10.67 14.24
N PHE A 99 -2.14 -10.86 15.56
CA PHE A 99 -0.90 -11.26 16.23
C PHE A 99 -0.43 -12.64 15.78
N VAL A 100 -1.33 -13.61 15.75
CA VAL A 100 -1.03 -14.97 15.28
C VAL A 100 -0.64 -14.95 13.79
N SER A 101 -1.39 -14.22 12.98
CA SER A 101 -1.11 -14.08 11.55
C SER A 101 0.27 -13.47 11.28
N ALA A 102 0.65 -12.41 12.00
CA ALA A 102 1.95 -11.77 11.84
C ALA A 102 3.11 -12.75 12.10
N ALA A 103 3.01 -13.55 13.14
CA ALA A 103 4.02 -14.57 13.45
C ALA A 103 4.08 -15.67 12.37
N THR A 104 2.92 -16.14 11.92
CA THR A 104 2.82 -17.20 10.90
C THR A 104 3.34 -16.73 9.55
N VAL A 105 2.95 -15.54 9.10
CA VAL A 105 3.38 -14.99 7.81
C VAL A 105 4.90 -14.80 7.78
N ALA A 106 5.50 -14.30 8.86
CA ALA A 106 6.95 -14.15 8.93
C ALA A 106 7.67 -15.51 8.74
N GLY A 107 7.19 -16.56 9.40
CA GLY A 107 7.72 -17.92 9.24
C GLY A 107 7.57 -18.45 7.81
N VAL A 108 6.39 -18.32 7.23
CA VAL A 108 6.11 -18.76 5.86
C VAL A 108 6.98 -18.02 4.84
N MET A 109 7.16 -16.70 4.99
CA MET A 109 8.01 -15.91 4.09
C MET A 109 9.48 -16.35 4.13
N ILE A 110 10.00 -16.70 5.31
CA ILE A 110 11.37 -17.23 5.44
C ILE A 110 11.49 -18.58 4.72
N ILE A 111 10.52 -19.46 4.88
CA ILE A 111 10.51 -20.78 4.23
C ILE A 111 10.44 -20.61 2.71
N LEU A 112 9.51 -19.80 2.20
CA LEU A 112 9.36 -19.54 0.76
C LEU A 112 10.63 -18.93 0.15
N ASN A 113 11.24 -17.98 0.84
CA ASN A 113 12.47 -17.36 0.36
C ASN A 113 13.64 -18.36 0.28
N LYS A 114 13.72 -19.29 1.23
CA LYS A 114 14.77 -20.34 1.22
C LYS A 114 14.51 -21.41 0.15
N THR A 115 13.26 -21.71 -0.15
CA THR A 115 12.89 -22.81 -1.06
C THR A 115 12.86 -22.36 -2.52
N TYR A 116 12.25 -21.22 -2.79
CA TYR A 116 11.99 -20.75 -4.16
C TYR A 116 12.75 -19.47 -4.52
N GLY A 117 13.03 -18.60 -3.55
CA GLY A 117 13.52 -17.25 -3.79
C GLY A 117 12.44 -16.32 -4.36
N PHE A 118 12.68 -15.00 -4.35
CA PHE A 118 11.77 -13.99 -4.89
C PHE A 118 12.43 -13.10 -5.95
N GLY A 119 13.66 -13.42 -6.38
CA GLY A 119 14.40 -12.63 -7.36
C GLY A 119 13.87 -12.78 -8.79
N PRO A 120 14.29 -11.91 -9.71
CA PRO A 120 13.98 -12.04 -11.12
C PRO A 120 14.49 -13.38 -11.66
N GLY A 121 13.62 -14.15 -12.31
CA GLY A 121 13.94 -15.49 -12.83
C GLY A 121 13.87 -16.62 -11.80
N SER A 122 13.42 -16.36 -10.57
CA SER A 122 13.11 -17.41 -9.60
C SER A 122 11.78 -18.09 -9.90
N PRO A 123 11.57 -19.36 -9.49
CA PRO A 123 10.30 -20.07 -9.73
C PRO A 123 9.07 -19.36 -9.15
N LEU A 124 9.27 -18.54 -8.14
CA LEU A 124 8.22 -17.74 -7.51
C LEU A 124 8.52 -16.25 -7.76
N GLU A 125 8.08 -15.75 -8.90
CA GLU A 125 8.17 -14.32 -9.18
C GLU A 125 7.19 -13.53 -8.33
N ALA A 126 7.67 -12.42 -7.75
CA ALA A 126 6.83 -11.46 -7.02
C ALA A 126 6.61 -10.21 -7.90
N PRO A 127 5.63 -10.21 -8.82
CA PRO A 127 5.49 -9.14 -9.82
C PRO A 127 5.27 -7.77 -9.20
N GLN A 128 4.53 -7.68 -8.10
CA GLN A 128 4.31 -6.42 -7.40
C GLN A 128 5.59 -5.90 -6.71
N ALA A 129 6.39 -6.77 -6.11
CA ALA A 129 7.66 -6.38 -5.51
C ALA A 129 8.66 -5.89 -6.58
N ASN A 130 8.69 -6.54 -7.72
CA ASN A 130 9.50 -6.13 -8.86
C ASN A 130 9.05 -4.77 -9.43
N ALA A 131 7.73 -4.54 -9.55
CA ALA A 131 7.18 -3.25 -9.95
C ALA A 131 7.53 -2.13 -8.96
N MET A 132 7.44 -2.41 -7.66
CA MET A 132 7.85 -1.46 -6.61
C MET A 132 9.34 -1.14 -6.69
N ALA A 133 10.18 -2.14 -6.88
CA ALA A 133 11.63 -1.95 -7.03
C ALA A 133 11.95 -1.11 -8.27
N ALA A 134 11.30 -1.37 -9.40
CA ALA A 134 11.49 -0.63 -10.65
C ALA A 134 11.12 0.87 -10.53
N VAL A 135 10.18 1.21 -9.65
CA VAL A 135 9.79 2.61 -9.39
C VAL A 135 10.73 3.29 -8.39
N ILE A 136 11.09 2.60 -7.31
CA ILE A 136 11.89 3.19 -6.22
C ILE A 136 13.36 3.35 -6.63
N GLN A 137 13.90 2.37 -7.34
CA GLN A 137 15.32 2.33 -7.66
C GLN A 137 15.80 3.56 -8.45
N PRO A 138 15.15 4.01 -9.54
CA PRO A 138 15.54 5.23 -10.23
C PRO A 138 15.40 6.48 -9.36
N LEU A 139 14.33 6.58 -8.56
CA LEU A 139 14.10 7.74 -7.70
C LEU A 139 15.18 7.90 -6.63
N MET A 140 15.66 6.81 -6.05
CA MET A 140 16.65 6.82 -4.99
C MET A 140 18.10 6.88 -5.47
N GLN A 141 18.37 6.51 -6.73
CA GLN A 141 19.70 6.54 -7.33
C GLN A 141 20.00 7.86 -8.07
N GLY A 142 19.21 8.91 -7.86
CA GLY A 142 19.40 10.21 -8.50
C GLY A 142 18.81 10.31 -9.89
N GLY A 143 17.95 9.37 -10.29
CA GLY A 143 17.16 9.47 -11.51
C GLY A 143 16.11 10.58 -11.39
N THR A 144 15.81 11.21 -12.52
CA THR A 144 14.74 12.22 -12.57
C THR A 144 13.38 11.52 -12.47
N ALA A 145 12.58 11.93 -11.50
CA ALA A 145 11.19 11.50 -11.44
C ALA A 145 10.47 11.90 -12.75
N PRO A 146 9.61 11.04 -13.32
CA PRO A 146 8.88 11.36 -14.56
C PRO A 146 7.75 12.36 -14.29
N TRP A 147 8.12 13.59 -13.98
CA TRP A 147 7.20 14.68 -13.63
C TRP A 147 6.07 14.87 -14.65
N VAL A 148 6.38 14.67 -15.93
CA VAL A 148 5.40 14.79 -17.03
C VAL A 148 4.28 13.77 -16.85
N LEU A 149 4.60 12.51 -16.51
CA LEU A 149 3.60 11.46 -16.27
C LEU A 149 2.75 11.76 -15.04
N TYR A 150 3.35 12.26 -13.96
CA TYR A 150 2.60 12.66 -12.77
C TYR A 150 1.66 13.85 -13.05
N PHE A 151 2.11 14.81 -13.83
CA PHE A 151 1.28 15.94 -14.25
C PHE A 151 0.11 15.48 -15.13
N CYS A 152 0.37 14.63 -16.12
CA CYS A 152 -0.69 14.03 -16.96
C CYS A 152 -1.70 13.24 -16.12
N GLY A 153 -1.26 12.46 -15.15
CA GLY A 153 -2.13 11.75 -14.23
C GLY A 153 -2.99 12.69 -13.37
N ALA A 154 -2.41 13.79 -12.88
CA ALA A 154 -3.13 14.79 -12.11
C ALA A 154 -4.21 15.49 -12.95
N VAL A 155 -3.88 15.88 -14.19
CA VAL A 155 -4.85 16.47 -15.13
C VAL A 155 -5.98 15.49 -15.43
N LEU A 156 -5.65 14.22 -15.69
CA LEU A 156 -6.65 13.19 -15.95
C LEU A 156 -7.59 13.01 -14.74
N ALA A 157 -7.05 12.98 -13.53
CA ALA A 157 -7.86 12.88 -12.31
C ALA A 157 -8.81 14.08 -12.14
N LEU A 158 -8.34 15.30 -12.45
CA LEU A 158 -9.17 16.51 -12.41
C LEU A 158 -10.29 16.46 -13.45
N VAL A 159 -9.99 16.03 -14.67
CA VAL A 159 -10.98 15.89 -15.75
C VAL A 159 -12.04 14.84 -15.37
N LEU A 160 -11.63 13.67 -14.90
CA LEU A 160 -12.56 12.62 -14.47
C LEU A 160 -13.49 13.10 -13.34
N THR A 161 -12.91 13.78 -12.34
CA THR A 161 -13.69 14.34 -11.24
C THR A 161 -14.66 15.42 -11.71
N GLY A 162 -14.25 16.25 -12.67
CA GLY A 162 -15.11 17.28 -13.29
C GLY A 162 -16.28 16.71 -14.07
N ILE A 163 -16.14 15.52 -14.66
CA ILE A 163 -17.20 14.81 -15.38
C ILE A 163 -18.11 14.01 -14.39
N GLY A 164 -17.74 13.96 -13.09
CA GLY A 164 -18.49 13.20 -12.09
C GLY A 164 -18.08 11.72 -11.99
N ILE A 165 -17.02 11.31 -12.66
CA ILE A 165 -16.45 9.97 -12.54
C ILE A 165 -15.46 9.97 -11.36
N PRO A 166 -15.62 9.10 -10.35
CA PRO A 166 -14.67 9.03 -9.25
C PRO A 166 -13.32 8.54 -9.75
N ALA A 167 -12.32 9.44 -9.74
CA ALA A 167 -10.99 9.17 -10.30
C ALA A 167 -10.26 8.01 -9.61
N LEU A 168 -10.50 7.81 -8.31
CA LEU A 168 -9.84 6.76 -7.54
C LEU A 168 -10.26 5.34 -7.96
N PRO A 169 -11.57 4.98 -8.06
CA PRO A 169 -12.00 3.69 -8.60
C PRO A 169 -11.55 3.46 -10.05
N PHE A 170 -11.53 4.50 -10.86
CA PHE A 170 -11.04 4.42 -12.23
C PHE A 170 -9.56 4.03 -12.28
N ALA A 171 -8.71 4.70 -11.49
CA ALA A 171 -7.29 4.39 -11.40
C ALA A 171 -7.04 2.96 -10.87
N LEU A 172 -7.82 2.51 -9.90
CA LEU A 172 -7.72 1.14 -9.35
C LEU A 172 -8.12 0.07 -10.36
N GLY A 173 -9.06 0.37 -11.25
CA GLY A 173 -9.45 -0.56 -12.33
C GLY A 173 -8.43 -0.68 -13.45
N MET A 174 -7.46 0.24 -13.53
CA MET A 174 -6.33 0.17 -14.47
C MET A 174 -5.15 -0.64 -13.93
N PHE A 175 -5.10 -0.94 -12.65
CA PHE A 175 -4.06 -1.70 -11.97
C PHE A 175 -4.41 -3.19 -11.92
#